data_10418a539939c52f684d63688e18cc12
#
_entry.id   10418a539939c52f684d63688e18cc12
#
_cell.length_a   1.000
_cell.length_b   1.000
_cell.length_c   1.000
_cell.angle_alpha   90.00
_cell.angle_beta   90.00
_cell.angle_gamma   90.00
#
_symmetry.space_group_name_H-M   'P 1'
#
loop_
_entity.id
_entity.type
_entity.pdbx_description
1 polymer ?
#
loop_
_entity_poly.entity_id
_entity_poly.type
_entity_poly.pdbx_seq_one_letter_code
_entity_poly.pdbx_strand_id
1 'polypeptide(L)'
;FTIGGEEFEKVKKEDISSNGKVIDLLLPVIVLIGSAIGAMIYTGFLGGATDVVSAFAGCDAETSLIFATMVTVFVMLFLYLPRKVVTFKGFMESFVEGFKLMIPAIGILIFAWTLKGMGDALQIGTFVESIVGTSASASLFLPAVLFVVAVFLAFSTGTSWGTFAILVPIAIAMFPGADHLEMMIIAVSAVLAG
;
A
#
# COMPACT_ATOMS: atom_id res chain seq x y z
N PHE A 1 -11.29 -21.44 -2.28
CA PHE A 1 -10.53 -20.61 -1.31
C PHE A 1 -11.39 -19.41 -0.94
N THR A 2 -12.37 -19.62 -0.08
CA THR A 2 -13.27 -18.60 0.48
C THR A 2 -12.79 -18.24 1.89
N ILE A 3 -11.60 -17.66 2.00
CA ILE A 3 -11.05 -17.27 3.32
C ILE A 3 -11.61 -15.92 3.81
N GLY A 4 -12.45 -15.24 3.04
CA GLY A 4 -13.00 -13.94 3.44
C GLY A 4 -14.52 -13.87 3.63
N GLY A 5 -15.26 -14.85 3.13
CA GLY A 5 -16.74 -14.77 3.11
C GLY A 5 -17.41 -15.14 4.43
N GLU A 6 -16.88 -16.12 5.14
CA GLU A 6 -17.53 -16.65 6.34
C GLU A 6 -17.17 -15.92 7.64
N GLU A 7 -16.05 -15.20 7.67
CA GLU A 7 -15.69 -14.39 8.85
C GLU A 7 -16.46 -13.07 8.90
N PHE A 8 -16.86 -12.52 7.75
CA PHE A 8 -17.71 -11.32 7.71
C PHE A 8 -19.16 -11.60 8.11
N GLU A 9 -19.66 -12.84 7.98
CA GLU A 9 -20.99 -13.21 8.45
C GLU A 9 -21.11 -13.42 9.98
N LYS A 10 -19.98 -13.58 10.65
CA LYS A 10 -19.91 -13.72 12.12
C LYS A 10 -19.83 -12.39 12.88
N VAL A 11 -20.01 -11.24 12.24
CA VAL A 11 -20.38 -10.02 12.96
C VAL A 11 -21.74 -10.30 13.58
N LYS A 12 -21.75 -10.71 14.84
CA LYS A 12 -22.97 -10.98 15.59
C LYS A 12 -23.89 -9.79 15.44
N LYS A 13 -25.09 -10.01 14.94
CA LYS A 13 -26.17 -8.99 14.87
C LYS A 13 -26.48 -8.35 16.23
N GLU A 14 -25.92 -8.89 17.31
CA GLU A 14 -26.07 -8.42 18.69
C GLU A 14 -25.26 -7.16 19.03
N ASP A 15 -24.22 -6.81 18.24
CA ASP A 15 -23.35 -5.65 18.52
C ASP A 15 -23.67 -4.43 17.65
N ILE A 16 -24.74 -4.45 16.87
CA ILE A 16 -25.13 -3.29 16.04
C ILE A 16 -25.81 -2.25 16.94
N SER A 17 -25.08 -1.22 17.30
CA SER A 17 -25.64 -0.07 18.02
C SER A 17 -26.71 0.63 17.18
N SER A 18 -27.91 0.80 17.75
CA SER A 18 -28.97 1.59 17.13
C SER A 18 -28.63 3.09 17.02
N ASN A 19 -27.57 3.54 17.65
CA ASN A 19 -27.10 4.93 17.67
C ASN A 19 -26.13 5.29 16.53
N GLY A 20 -25.76 4.31 15.70
CA GLY A 20 -24.85 4.51 14.55
C GLY A 20 -25.50 5.37 13.46
N LYS A 21 -24.77 6.36 12.97
CA LYS A 21 -25.17 7.24 11.86
C LYS A 21 -24.16 7.11 10.72
N VAL A 22 -24.57 7.42 9.50
CA VAL A 22 -23.68 7.43 8.31
C VAL A 22 -22.45 8.33 8.53
N ILE A 23 -22.60 9.39 9.31
CA ILE A 23 -21.50 10.31 9.67
C ILE A 23 -20.39 9.57 10.45
N ASP A 24 -20.73 8.54 11.22
CA ASP A 24 -19.77 7.77 12.01
C ASP A 24 -18.86 6.90 11.13
N LEU A 25 -19.29 6.61 9.89
CA LEU A 25 -18.46 5.97 8.88
C LEU A 25 -17.62 6.99 8.09
N LEU A 26 -18.21 8.11 7.70
CA LEU A 26 -17.56 9.10 6.85
C LEU A 26 -16.51 9.94 7.60
N LEU A 27 -16.79 10.28 8.85
CA LEU A 27 -15.94 11.18 9.63
C LEU A 27 -14.53 10.63 9.85
N PRO A 28 -14.32 9.35 10.23
CA PRO A 28 -12.96 8.78 10.33
C PRO A 28 -12.17 8.86 9.04
N VAL A 29 -12.83 8.62 7.90
CA VAL A 29 -12.18 8.68 6.57
C VAL A 29 -11.76 10.11 6.25
N ILE A 30 -12.63 11.09 6.49
CA ILE A 30 -12.33 12.51 6.27
C ILE A 30 -11.18 12.97 7.19
N VAL A 31 -11.22 12.58 8.46
CA VAL A 31 -10.17 12.90 9.42
C VAL A 31 -8.84 12.27 9.02
N LEU A 32 -8.86 10.99 8.61
CA LEU A 32 -7.66 10.29 8.15
C LEU A 32 -7.02 10.98 6.95
N ILE A 33 -7.81 11.27 5.92
CA ILE A 33 -7.32 11.94 4.71
C ILE A 33 -6.82 13.35 5.04
N GLY A 34 -7.60 14.13 5.78
CA GLY A 34 -7.23 15.50 6.14
C GLY A 34 -5.98 15.57 7.01
N SER A 35 -5.85 14.69 8.00
CA SER A 35 -4.65 14.63 8.86
C SER A 35 -3.44 14.07 8.11
N ALA A 36 -3.62 13.13 7.17
CA ALA A 36 -2.53 12.65 6.32
C ALA A 36 -1.96 13.76 5.44
N ILE A 37 -2.83 14.46 4.71
CA ILE A 37 -2.41 15.61 3.88
C ILE A 37 -1.74 16.69 4.74
N GLY A 38 -2.33 17.05 5.88
CA GLY A 38 -1.76 18.03 6.79
C GLY A 38 -0.39 17.62 7.33
N ALA A 39 -0.22 16.36 7.72
CA ALA A 39 1.04 15.82 8.20
C ALA A 39 2.11 15.74 7.09
N MET A 40 1.73 15.38 5.86
CA MET A 40 2.64 15.36 4.71
C MET A 40 3.17 16.76 4.39
N ILE A 41 2.29 17.75 4.36
CA ILE A 41 2.69 19.15 4.17
C ILE A 41 3.60 19.62 5.33
N TYR A 42 3.25 19.29 6.55
CA TYR A 42 4.04 19.66 7.73
C TYR A 42 5.45 19.05 7.71
N THR A 43 5.57 17.74 7.44
CA THR A 43 6.88 17.07 7.35
C THR A 43 7.71 17.59 6.19
N GLY A 44 7.08 17.93 5.06
CA GLY A 44 7.76 18.55 3.92
C GLY A 44 8.33 19.94 4.25
N PHE A 45 7.59 20.79 4.96
CA PHE A 45 8.12 22.08 5.41
C PHE A 45 9.25 21.92 6.42
N LEU A 46 9.17 20.92 7.33
CA LEU A 46 10.30 20.59 8.22
C LEU A 46 11.53 20.13 7.42
N GLY A 47 11.34 19.51 6.28
CA GLY A 47 12.39 19.12 5.34
C GLY A 47 12.99 20.30 4.55
N GLY A 48 12.51 21.53 4.74
CA GLY A 48 13.03 22.74 4.11
C GLY A 48 12.32 23.17 2.83
N ALA A 49 11.14 22.63 2.54
CA ALA A 49 10.35 23.05 1.38
C ALA A 49 9.90 24.51 1.53
N THR A 50 9.82 25.24 0.43
CA THR A 50 9.44 26.67 0.39
C THR A 50 7.98 26.88 -0.05
N ASP A 51 7.39 25.91 -0.69
CA ASP A 51 6.01 25.94 -1.18
C ASP A 51 5.30 24.60 -0.92
N VAL A 52 3.96 24.62 -0.99
CA VAL A 52 3.11 23.46 -0.69
C VAL A 52 3.39 22.27 -1.62
N VAL A 53 3.69 22.53 -2.89
CA VAL A 53 3.95 21.47 -3.87
C VAL A 53 5.25 20.76 -3.56
N SER A 54 6.31 21.52 -3.30
CA SER A 54 7.62 20.97 -2.91
C SER A 54 7.57 20.32 -1.53
N ALA A 55 6.76 20.84 -0.60
CA ALA A 55 6.52 20.23 0.69
C ALA A 55 5.87 18.85 0.54
N PHE A 56 4.85 18.75 -0.30
CA PHE A 56 4.19 17.47 -0.56
C PHE A 56 5.10 16.47 -1.30
N ALA A 57 5.89 16.93 -2.26
CA ALA A 57 6.82 16.08 -3.01
C ALA A 57 8.00 15.58 -2.15
N GLY A 58 8.47 16.37 -1.20
CA GLY A 58 9.59 16.04 -0.30
C GLY A 58 9.16 15.58 1.10
N CYS A 59 7.88 15.22 1.31
CA CYS A 59 7.38 14.82 2.62
C CYS A 59 7.90 13.44 3.05
N ASP A 60 7.99 13.25 4.38
CA ASP A 60 8.12 11.92 4.96
C ASP A 60 6.73 11.28 5.06
N ALA A 61 6.38 10.51 4.02
CA ALA A 61 5.07 9.88 3.91
C ALA A 61 4.82 8.85 5.02
N GLU A 62 5.85 8.09 5.41
CA GLU A 62 5.73 7.03 6.43
C GLU A 62 5.39 7.63 7.79
N THR A 63 6.17 8.60 8.25
CA THR A 63 5.91 9.32 9.51
C THR A 63 4.57 10.05 9.46
N SER A 64 4.22 10.68 8.33
CA SER A 64 2.96 11.40 8.16
C SER A 64 1.74 10.50 8.30
N LEU A 65 1.78 9.29 7.71
CA LEU A 65 0.69 8.31 7.81
C LEU A 65 0.55 7.75 9.23
N ILE A 66 1.66 7.55 9.96
CA ILE A 66 1.61 7.15 11.37
C ILE A 66 0.91 8.22 12.21
N PHE A 67 1.27 9.48 12.04
CA PHE A 67 0.61 10.59 12.75
C PHE A 67 -0.88 10.67 12.38
N ALA A 68 -1.22 10.57 11.10
CA ALA A 68 -2.59 10.62 10.63
C ALA A 68 -3.46 9.51 11.25
N THR A 69 -2.94 8.29 11.29
CA THR A 69 -3.66 7.16 11.91
C THR A 69 -3.83 7.35 13.41
N MET A 70 -2.80 7.82 14.12
CA MET A 70 -2.91 8.13 15.54
C MET A 70 -3.96 9.21 15.82
N VAL A 71 -3.94 10.32 15.09
CA VAL A 71 -4.94 11.39 15.20
C VAL A 71 -6.35 10.82 14.94
N THR A 72 -6.52 10.02 13.91
CA THR A 72 -7.81 9.41 13.58
C THR A 72 -8.31 8.50 14.70
N VAL A 73 -7.47 7.63 15.24
CA VAL A 73 -7.82 6.75 16.37
C VAL A 73 -8.23 7.56 17.59
N PHE A 74 -7.52 8.64 17.93
CA PHE A 74 -7.90 9.52 19.05
C PHE A 74 -9.25 10.19 18.78
N VAL A 75 -9.47 10.75 17.60
CA VAL A 75 -10.74 11.40 17.24
C VAL A 75 -11.90 10.40 17.32
N MET A 76 -11.71 9.18 16.80
CA MET A 76 -12.72 8.12 16.89
C MET A 76 -13.04 7.77 18.34
N LEU A 77 -12.01 7.62 19.18
CA LEU A 77 -12.17 7.29 20.59
C LEU A 77 -12.97 8.36 21.32
N PHE A 78 -12.61 9.64 21.14
CA PHE A 78 -13.32 10.76 21.75
C PHE A 78 -14.72 11.00 21.21
N LEU A 79 -15.01 10.56 19.98
CA LEU A 79 -16.32 10.73 19.36
C LEU A 79 -17.27 9.59 19.71
N TYR A 80 -16.79 8.35 19.67
CA TYR A 80 -17.65 7.17 19.77
C TYR A 80 -17.96 6.77 21.21
N LEU A 81 -17.01 6.95 22.16
CA LEU A 81 -17.24 6.61 23.55
C LEU A 81 -18.31 7.47 24.21
N PRO A 82 -18.27 8.83 24.14
CA PRO A 82 -19.28 9.67 24.76
C PRO A 82 -20.66 9.47 24.16
N ARG A 83 -20.73 9.17 22.85
CA ARG A 83 -21.99 8.93 22.14
C ARG A 83 -22.52 7.50 22.33
N LYS A 84 -21.76 6.64 23.01
CA LYS A 84 -22.10 5.22 23.23
C LYS A 84 -22.42 4.48 21.92
N VAL A 85 -21.74 4.85 20.84
CA VAL A 85 -21.82 4.16 19.55
C VAL A 85 -21.12 2.80 19.67
N VAL A 86 -19.96 2.80 20.35
CA VAL A 86 -19.18 1.60 20.66
C VAL A 86 -18.73 1.67 22.12
N THR A 87 -18.67 0.52 22.79
CA THR A 87 -18.07 0.41 24.11
C THR A 87 -16.54 0.44 23.99
N PHE A 88 -15.84 0.88 25.05
CA PHE A 88 -14.37 0.85 25.04
C PHE A 88 -13.81 -0.54 24.75
N LYS A 89 -14.44 -1.59 25.32
CA LYS A 89 -14.06 -2.98 25.06
C LYS A 89 -14.25 -3.33 23.57
N GLY A 90 -15.41 -3.02 23.00
CA GLY A 90 -15.69 -3.26 21.58
C GLY A 90 -14.74 -2.48 20.64
N PHE A 91 -14.36 -1.24 21.02
CA PHE A 91 -13.37 -0.46 20.28
C PHE A 91 -11.99 -1.16 20.26
N MET A 92 -11.54 -1.67 21.44
CA MET A 92 -10.26 -2.39 21.52
C MET A 92 -10.32 -3.74 20.78
N GLU A 93 -11.42 -4.45 20.84
CA GLU A 93 -11.62 -5.70 20.07
C GLU A 93 -11.58 -5.43 18.57
N SER A 94 -12.25 -4.38 18.09
CA SER A 94 -12.22 -3.97 16.68
C SER A 94 -10.82 -3.56 16.22
N PHE A 95 -10.03 -2.93 17.10
CA PHE A 95 -8.64 -2.58 16.81
C PHE A 95 -7.78 -3.84 16.60
N VAL A 96 -7.94 -4.83 17.48
CA VAL A 96 -7.22 -6.11 17.36
C VAL A 96 -7.66 -6.87 16.11
N GLU A 97 -8.95 -6.90 15.78
CA GLU A 97 -9.46 -7.54 14.56
C GLU A 97 -8.93 -6.82 13.30
N GLY A 98 -8.91 -5.48 13.28
CA GLY A 98 -8.30 -4.72 12.19
C GLY A 98 -6.82 -5.06 12.00
N PHE A 99 -6.08 -5.24 13.09
CA PHE A 99 -4.68 -5.66 13.04
C PHE A 99 -4.52 -7.07 12.42
N LYS A 100 -5.37 -8.01 12.81
CA LYS A 100 -5.37 -9.37 12.25
C LYS A 100 -5.62 -9.37 10.74
N LEU A 101 -6.51 -8.50 10.25
CA LEU A 101 -6.79 -8.35 8.81
C LEU A 101 -5.58 -7.86 8.02
N MET A 102 -4.63 -7.16 8.66
CA MET A 102 -3.41 -6.68 8.01
C MET A 102 -2.27 -7.72 7.96
N ILE A 103 -2.33 -8.78 8.79
CA ILE A 103 -1.27 -9.80 8.86
C ILE A 103 -0.95 -10.42 7.49
N PRO A 104 -1.93 -10.84 6.65
CA PRO A 104 -1.61 -11.38 5.34
C PRO A 104 -0.90 -10.38 4.42
N ALA A 105 -1.35 -9.11 4.42
CA ALA A 105 -0.73 -8.07 3.62
C ALA A 105 0.71 -7.77 4.06
N ILE A 106 0.96 -7.69 5.37
CA ILE A 106 2.30 -7.51 5.93
C ILE A 106 3.19 -8.71 5.57
N GLY A 107 2.67 -9.94 5.67
CA GLY A 107 3.38 -11.16 5.29
C GLY A 107 3.83 -11.11 3.82
N ILE A 108 2.95 -10.72 2.90
CA ILE A 108 3.26 -10.58 1.46
C ILE A 108 4.37 -9.55 1.27
N LEU A 109 4.32 -8.40 1.94
CA LEU A 109 5.34 -7.36 1.83
C LEU A 109 6.71 -7.85 2.34
N ILE A 110 6.75 -8.57 3.47
CA ILE A 110 8.00 -9.14 4.01
C ILE A 110 8.62 -10.11 2.99
N PHE A 111 7.83 -11.01 2.41
CA PHE A 111 8.32 -11.93 1.38
C PHE A 111 8.78 -11.20 0.12
N ALA A 112 8.08 -10.15 -0.30
CA ALA A 112 8.49 -9.34 -1.45
C ALA A 112 9.84 -8.63 -1.22
N TRP A 113 10.06 -8.07 -0.04
CA TRP A 113 11.35 -7.46 0.31
C TRP A 113 12.47 -8.48 0.40
N THR A 114 12.18 -9.66 0.92
CA THR A 114 13.15 -10.78 0.95
C THR A 114 13.51 -11.20 -0.47
N LEU A 115 12.52 -11.35 -1.34
CA LEU A 115 12.72 -11.69 -2.76
C LEU A 115 13.55 -10.63 -3.47
N LYS A 116 13.25 -9.34 -3.23
CA LYS A 116 14.06 -8.24 -3.76
C LYS A 116 15.50 -8.32 -3.28
N GLY A 117 15.74 -8.52 -1.98
CA GLY A 117 17.08 -8.64 -1.42
C GLY A 117 17.86 -9.82 -1.99
N MET A 118 17.19 -10.95 -2.24
CA MET A 118 17.81 -12.09 -2.93
C MET A 118 18.12 -11.78 -4.39
N GLY A 119 17.22 -11.06 -5.08
CA GLY A 119 17.43 -10.60 -6.46
C GLY A 119 18.62 -9.67 -6.60
N ASP A 120 18.78 -8.75 -5.66
CA ASP A 120 19.93 -7.84 -5.60
C ASP A 120 21.23 -8.62 -5.35
N ALA A 121 21.22 -9.58 -4.43
CA ALA A 121 22.38 -10.44 -4.11
C ALA A 121 22.80 -11.32 -5.29
N LEU A 122 21.85 -11.79 -6.08
CA LEU A 122 22.09 -12.58 -7.30
C LEU A 122 22.42 -11.73 -8.51
N GLN A 123 22.41 -10.39 -8.37
CA GLN A 123 22.65 -9.44 -9.47
C GLN A 123 21.73 -9.68 -10.68
N ILE A 124 20.45 -10.00 -10.40
CA ILE A 124 19.46 -10.28 -11.47
C ILE A 124 19.35 -9.08 -12.43
N GLY A 125 19.41 -7.84 -11.92
CA GLY A 125 19.39 -6.64 -12.74
C GLY A 125 20.49 -6.61 -13.79
N THR A 126 21.75 -6.82 -13.38
CA THR A 126 22.91 -6.84 -14.29
C THR A 126 22.85 -8.01 -15.28
N PHE A 127 22.32 -9.15 -14.86
CA PHE A 127 22.10 -10.28 -15.76
C PHE A 127 21.07 -9.95 -16.84
N VAL A 128 19.94 -9.37 -16.47
CA VAL A 128 18.92 -8.92 -17.42
C VAL A 128 19.46 -7.83 -18.34
N GLU A 129 20.20 -6.85 -17.81
CA GLU A 129 20.85 -5.80 -18.59
C GLU A 129 21.80 -6.40 -19.64
N SER A 130 22.55 -7.44 -19.29
CA SER A 130 23.45 -8.11 -20.23
C SER A 130 22.72 -8.78 -21.41
N ILE A 131 21.47 -9.23 -21.19
CA ILE A 131 20.65 -9.84 -22.23
C ILE A 131 19.91 -8.79 -23.06
N VAL A 132 19.32 -7.80 -22.37
CA VAL A 132 18.48 -6.76 -22.98
C VAL A 132 19.32 -5.67 -23.63
N GLY A 133 20.44 -5.30 -23.03
CA GLY A 133 21.36 -4.27 -23.52
C GLY A 133 22.01 -4.60 -24.87
N THR A 134 22.03 -5.88 -25.25
CA THR A 134 22.54 -6.33 -26.55
C THR A 134 21.52 -6.24 -27.70
N SER A 135 20.24 -6.01 -27.41
CA SER A 135 19.17 -5.97 -28.41
C SER A 135 18.14 -4.89 -28.10
N ALA A 136 18.19 -3.78 -28.84
CA ALA A 136 17.20 -2.70 -28.74
C ALA A 136 15.74 -3.18 -28.91
N SER A 137 15.52 -4.29 -29.61
CA SER A 137 14.22 -4.91 -29.77
C SER A 137 13.74 -5.61 -28.50
N ALA A 138 14.62 -6.23 -27.71
CA ALA A 138 14.25 -6.95 -26.51
C ALA A 138 13.78 -5.99 -25.42
N SER A 139 14.38 -4.84 -25.27
CA SER A 139 13.99 -3.82 -24.27
C SER A 139 12.59 -3.27 -24.53
N LEU A 140 12.21 -3.10 -25.80
CA LEU A 140 10.88 -2.63 -26.21
C LEU A 140 9.76 -3.63 -25.87
N PHE A 141 10.04 -4.94 -25.94
CA PHE A 141 9.03 -5.97 -25.65
C PHE A 141 8.90 -6.31 -24.16
N LEU A 142 9.89 -5.95 -23.35
CA LEU A 142 9.94 -6.30 -21.92
C LEU A 142 8.72 -5.78 -21.13
N PRO A 143 8.25 -4.53 -21.29
CA PRO A 143 7.04 -4.06 -20.64
C PRO A 143 5.79 -4.85 -21.03
N ALA A 144 5.69 -5.25 -22.30
CA ALA A 144 4.57 -6.07 -22.77
C ALA A 144 4.59 -7.47 -22.12
N VAL A 145 5.76 -8.07 -21.99
CA VAL A 145 5.92 -9.36 -21.28
C VAL A 145 5.55 -9.21 -19.81
N LEU A 146 6.02 -8.16 -19.13
CA LEU A 146 5.68 -7.88 -17.74
C LEU A 146 4.17 -7.66 -17.56
N PHE A 147 3.52 -6.96 -18.47
CA PHE A 147 2.07 -6.78 -18.46
C PHE A 147 1.34 -8.13 -18.54
N VAL A 148 1.70 -8.99 -19.51
CA VAL A 148 1.08 -10.32 -19.65
C VAL A 148 1.30 -11.17 -18.41
N VAL A 149 2.51 -11.17 -17.84
CA VAL A 149 2.82 -11.89 -16.60
C VAL A 149 2.02 -11.33 -15.43
N ALA A 150 1.86 -10.00 -15.33
CA ALA A 150 1.06 -9.35 -14.30
C ALA A 150 -0.41 -9.76 -14.39
N VAL A 151 -1.01 -9.75 -15.59
CA VAL A 151 -2.39 -10.23 -15.80
C VAL A 151 -2.54 -11.69 -15.36
N PHE A 152 -1.60 -12.56 -15.75
CA PHE A 152 -1.63 -13.98 -15.36
C PHE A 152 -1.53 -14.18 -13.86
N LEU A 153 -0.61 -13.46 -13.21
CA LEU A 153 -0.43 -13.53 -11.75
C LEU A 153 -1.63 -12.96 -11.01
N ALA A 154 -2.16 -11.81 -11.43
CA ALA A 154 -3.33 -11.19 -10.82
C ALA A 154 -4.55 -12.11 -10.92
N PHE A 155 -4.77 -12.72 -12.08
CA PHE A 155 -5.84 -13.68 -12.29
C PHE A 155 -5.65 -14.96 -11.45
N SER A 156 -4.42 -15.49 -11.39
CA SER A 156 -4.08 -16.70 -10.64
C SER A 156 -4.17 -16.53 -9.13
N THR A 157 -3.71 -15.39 -8.61
CA THR A 157 -3.71 -15.08 -7.16
C THR A 157 -5.03 -14.47 -6.68
N GLY A 158 -5.83 -13.93 -7.61
CA GLY A 158 -7.06 -13.20 -7.28
C GLY A 158 -6.84 -11.89 -6.52
N THR A 159 -5.60 -11.37 -6.52
CA THR A 159 -5.24 -10.14 -5.81
C THR A 159 -4.18 -9.33 -6.55
N SER A 160 -4.48 -8.05 -6.79
CA SER A 160 -3.52 -7.10 -7.36
C SER A 160 -2.34 -6.84 -6.43
N TRP A 161 -2.58 -6.81 -5.11
CA TRP A 161 -1.53 -6.57 -4.12
C TRP A 161 -0.42 -7.62 -4.14
N GLY A 162 -0.78 -8.89 -4.28
CA GLY A 162 0.19 -9.99 -4.41
C GLY A 162 1.02 -9.86 -5.69
N THR A 163 0.39 -9.47 -6.79
CA THR A 163 1.05 -9.25 -8.08
C THR A 163 2.05 -8.09 -7.99
N PHE A 164 1.65 -6.96 -7.43
CA PHE A 164 2.53 -5.80 -7.27
C PHE A 164 3.71 -6.11 -6.35
N ALA A 165 3.47 -6.80 -5.23
CA ALA A 165 4.51 -7.15 -4.28
C ALA A 165 5.60 -8.03 -4.91
N ILE A 166 5.26 -8.87 -5.88
CA ILE A 166 6.20 -9.75 -6.57
C ILE A 166 6.86 -9.04 -7.76
N LEU A 167 6.07 -8.43 -8.65
CA LEU A 167 6.58 -7.95 -9.94
C LEU A 167 7.23 -6.57 -9.88
N VAL A 168 6.77 -5.65 -9.01
CA VAL A 168 7.35 -4.31 -8.93
C VAL A 168 8.82 -4.35 -8.51
N PRO A 169 9.24 -5.09 -7.45
CA PRO A 169 10.67 -5.23 -7.14
C PRO A 169 11.49 -5.83 -8.27
N ILE A 170 10.93 -6.79 -8.99
CA ILE A 170 11.59 -7.41 -10.15
C ILE A 170 11.75 -6.38 -11.27
N ALA A 171 10.68 -5.65 -11.63
CA ALA A 171 10.73 -4.61 -12.65
C ALA A 171 11.76 -3.51 -12.34
N ILE A 172 11.86 -3.09 -11.08
CA ILE A 172 12.88 -2.13 -10.63
C ILE A 172 14.29 -2.72 -10.74
N ALA A 173 14.49 -3.97 -10.34
CA ALA A 173 15.78 -4.64 -10.40
C ALA A 173 16.28 -4.87 -11.84
N MET A 174 15.36 -4.93 -12.81
CA MET A 174 15.70 -5.10 -14.24
C MET A 174 16.29 -3.83 -14.88
N PHE A 175 16.06 -2.65 -14.30
CA PHE A 175 16.51 -1.37 -14.83
C PHE A 175 17.25 -0.56 -13.75
N PRO A 176 18.43 -1.02 -13.31
CA PRO A 176 19.20 -0.32 -12.28
C PRO A 176 19.82 0.96 -12.83
N GLY A 177 19.77 2.03 -12.05
CA GLY A 177 20.43 3.30 -12.36
C GLY A 177 19.53 4.37 -12.97
N ALA A 178 20.00 5.60 -12.87
CA ALA A 178 19.26 6.78 -13.34
C ALA A 178 19.12 6.84 -14.88
N ASP A 179 20.02 6.19 -15.60
CA ASP A 179 20.04 6.21 -17.07
C ASP A 179 18.90 5.38 -17.69
N HIS A 180 18.29 4.49 -16.91
CA HIS A 180 17.20 3.62 -17.35
C HIS A 180 15.84 3.99 -16.70
N LEU A 181 15.72 5.18 -16.11
CA LEU A 181 14.55 5.63 -15.38
C LEU A 181 13.26 5.56 -16.22
N GLU A 182 13.33 5.95 -17.49
CA GLU A 182 12.16 5.91 -18.39
C GLU A 182 11.65 4.48 -18.58
N MET A 183 12.55 3.53 -18.85
CA MET A 183 12.20 2.13 -19.04
C MET A 183 11.71 1.49 -17.74
N MET A 184 12.28 1.86 -16.60
CA MET A 184 11.81 1.43 -15.28
C MET A 184 10.37 1.90 -15.02
N ILE A 185 10.07 3.18 -15.31
CA ILE A 185 8.70 3.73 -15.18
C ILE A 185 7.73 2.98 -16.08
N ILE A 186 8.10 2.72 -17.34
CA ILE A 186 7.26 1.99 -18.28
C ILE A 186 7.02 0.56 -17.79
N ALA A 187 8.07 -0.13 -17.32
CA ALA A 187 7.98 -1.49 -16.79
C ALA A 187 7.08 -1.58 -15.55
N VAL A 188 7.26 -0.68 -14.59
CA VAL A 188 6.41 -0.60 -13.39
C VAL A 188 4.97 -0.24 -13.76
N SER A 189 4.78 0.69 -14.70
CA SER A 189 3.44 1.04 -15.20
C SER A 189 2.75 -0.13 -15.88
N ALA A 190 3.49 -0.95 -16.62
CA ALA A 190 2.96 -2.17 -17.23
C ALA A 190 2.50 -3.20 -16.18
N VAL A 191 3.25 -3.35 -15.09
CA VAL A 191 2.85 -4.21 -13.95
C VAL A 191 1.60 -3.68 -13.26
N LEU A 192 1.48 -2.37 -13.10
CA LEU A 192 0.31 -1.74 -12.45
C LEU A 192 -0.95 -1.78 -13.33
N ALA A 193 -0.79 -1.88 -14.65
CA ALA A 193 -1.89 -1.94 -15.60
C ALA A 193 -2.46 -3.37 -15.78
N GLY A 194 -1.67 -4.41 -15.49
CA GLY A 194 -2.06 -5.83 -15.58
C GLY A 194 -2.69 -6.32 -14.29
#